data_ec821e57f985ecc60791952d7c566047
#
_entry.id   ec821e57f985ecc60791952d7c566047
#
_cell.length_a   1.000
_cell.length_b   1.000
_cell.length_c   1.000
_cell.angle_alpha   90.00
_cell.angle_beta   90.00
_cell.angle_gamma   90.00
#
_symmetry.space_group_name_H-M   'P 1'
#
loop_
_entity.id
_entity.type
_entity.pdbx_description
1 polymer ?
#
loop_
_entity_poly.entity_id
_entity_poly.type
_entity_poly.pdbx_seq_one_letter_code
_entity_poly.pdbx_strand_id
1 'polypeptide(L)'
;MSNILITGATGFIGGFIVDEALRRDMDVWVLLRKSSSRKWLTDGRIRFIEADMSSEDDLAEKMRGLRFDYVVHAAGVTKSLHREDFRRVNVGCTKNLVNALLRLEMPLRKFVYLSSLSVFGPVREEQPYTEILETDRPQPNTEYGKSKLEAEQWLEGMLQTDRNTPAGNGAAAGLPVVFLRPTGVYGPRERDYFLMAKSIKAHTDFAVGYKPQDITFVYVLDVVQAIFLALEKGAPGRKYFLSDGQVYRSSAFSDLIRRELGNPWWIRITAPLWLLRIITFCGEYVGRITGKVTALNNDKYHIMKQRNWRCDIGPARRELGFEPKFQLDEGVRLTIRWYKENGWL
;
A
#
# COMPACT_ATOMS: atom_id res chain seq x y z
N MET A 1 -1.21 3.43 -28.13
CA MET A 1 -1.39 3.87 -26.72
C MET A 1 -1.79 2.66 -25.91
N SER A 2 -1.21 2.45 -24.74
CA SER A 2 -1.56 1.28 -23.90
C SER A 2 -2.66 1.67 -22.93
N ASN A 3 -3.63 0.77 -22.75
CA ASN A 3 -4.75 0.97 -21.84
C ASN A 3 -4.42 0.43 -20.45
N ILE A 4 -4.58 1.27 -19.42
CA ILE A 4 -4.33 0.88 -18.03
C ILE A 4 -5.59 1.04 -17.18
N LEU A 5 -5.95 -0.01 -16.43
CA LEU A 5 -6.99 0.04 -15.41
C LEU A 5 -6.35 0.21 -14.03
N ILE A 6 -6.77 1.24 -13.30
CA ILE A 6 -6.27 1.54 -11.96
C ILE A 6 -7.41 1.47 -10.96
N THR A 7 -7.28 0.60 -9.96
CA THR A 7 -8.19 0.56 -8.82
C THR A 7 -7.54 1.25 -7.62
N GLY A 8 -8.34 1.79 -6.70
CA GLY A 8 -7.81 2.52 -5.55
C GLY A 8 -7.27 3.91 -5.90
N ALA A 9 -7.54 4.43 -7.09
CA ALA A 9 -7.07 5.72 -7.58
C ALA A 9 -7.49 6.93 -6.71
N THR A 10 -8.58 6.80 -5.97
CA THR A 10 -9.07 7.84 -5.02
C THR A 10 -8.31 7.84 -3.69
N GLY A 11 -7.44 6.84 -3.48
CA GLY A 11 -6.58 6.74 -2.30
C GLY A 11 -5.28 7.53 -2.43
N PHE A 12 -4.44 7.45 -1.39
CA PHE A 12 -3.17 8.16 -1.31
C PHE A 12 -2.23 7.82 -2.49
N ILE A 13 -1.83 6.56 -2.61
CA ILE A 13 -0.88 6.13 -3.66
C ILE A 13 -1.55 6.18 -5.04
N GLY A 14 -2.83 5.78 -5.11
CA GLY A 14 -3.56 5.62 -6.37
C GLY A 14 -3.64 6.90 -7.21
N GLY A 15 -3.81 8.06 -6.59
CA GLY A 15 -3.82 9.33 -7.31
C GLY A 15 -2.49 9.62 -8.01
N PHE A 16 -1.36 9.30 -7.37
CA PHE A 16 -0.03 9.45 -8.00
C PHE A 16 0.23 8.44 -9.12
N ILE A 17 -0.38 7.22 -9.03
CA ILE A 17 -0.32 6.25 -10.13
C ILE A 17 -1.04 6.81 -11.35
N VAL A 18 -2.21 7.43 -11.17
CA VAL A 18 -2.96 8.09 -12.25
C VAL A 18 -2.15 9.23 -12.87
N ASP A 19 -1.59 10.11 -12.03
CA ASP A 19 -0.76 11.24 -12.49
C ASP A 19 0.42 10.74 -13.37
N GLU A 20 1.10 9.68 -12.96
CA GLU A 20 2.23 9.10 -13.71
C GLU A 20 1.77 8.38 -14.99
N ALA A 21 0.63 7.67 -14.98
CA ALA A 21 0.10 7.02 -16.17
C ALA A 21 -0.26 8.05 -17.26
N LEU A 22 -0.86 9.17 -16.86
CA LEU A 22 -1.17 10.28 -17.77
C LEU A 22 0.12 10.95 -18.32
N ARG A 23 1.16 11.09 -17.50
CA ARG A 23 2.47 11.62 -17.92
C ARG A 23 3.17 10.71 -18.94
N ARG A 24 2.86 9.40 -18.91
CA ARG A 24 3.36 8.40 -19.88
C ARG A 24 2.45 8.25 -21.10
N ASP A 25 1.49 9.14 -21.29
CA ASP A 25 0.52 9.12 -22.38
C ASP A 25 -0.24 7.79 -22.53
N MET A 26 -0.60 7.17 -21.39
CA MET A 26 -1.45 5.99 -21.37
C MET A 26 -2.94 6.37 -21.39
N ASP A 27 -3.78 5.52 -21.96
CA ASP A 27 -5.24 5.62 -21.83
C ASP A 27 -5.65 5.14 -20.42
N VAL A 28 -5.98 6.10 -19.54
CA VAL A 28 -6.18 5.84 -18.12
C VAL A 28 -7.66 5.60 -17.79
N TRP A 29 -7.94 4.40 -17.28
CA TRP A 29 -9.23 4.01 -16.74
C TRP A 29 -9.16 3.82 -15.24
N VAL A 30 -10.07 4.46 -14.53
CA VAL A 30 -10.16 4.38 -13.07
C VAL A 30 -11.43 3.65 -12.68
N LEU A 31 -11.28 2.51 -12.00
CA LEU A 31 -12.38 1.79 -11.39
C LEU A 31 -12.63 2.33 -9.98
N LEU A 32 -13.81 2.81 -9.71
CA LEU A 32 -14.21 3.40 -8.44
C LEU A 32 -15.67 3.15 -8.11
N ARG A 33 -16.03 3.31 -6.84
CA ARG A 33 -17.43 3.29 -6.39
C ARG A 33 -18.09 4.64 -6.69
N LYS A 34 -19.38 4.66 -6.95
CA LYS A 34 -20.16 5.89 -7.16
C LYS A 34 -19.97 6.92 -6.04
N SER A 35 -19.79 6.47 -4.79
CA SER A 35 -19.58 7.33 -3.61
C SER A 35 -18.13 7.82 -3.43
N SER A 36 -17.20 7.42 -4.29
CA SER A 36 -15.78 7.76 -4.15
C SER A 36 -15.51 9.22 -4.50
N SER A 37 -14.70 9.91 -3.67
CA SER A 37 -14.28 11.28 -3.96
C SER A 37 -13.28 11.30 -5.12
N ARG A 38 -13.49 12.20 -6.08
CA ARG A 38 -12.61 12.43 -7.23
C ARG A 38 -11.68 13.63 -7.04
N LYS A 39 -11.50 14.09 -5.80
CA LYS A 39 -10.78 15.35 -5.47
C LYS A 39 -9.42 15.48 -6.17
N TRP A 40 -8.70 14.36 -6.34
CA TRP A 40 -7.36 14.34 -6.95
C TRP A 40 -7.36 13.79 -8.38
N LEU A 41 -8.52 13.53 -8.98
CA LEU A 41 -8.70 12.96 -10.31
C LEU A 41 -9.38 13.99 -11.22
N THR A 42 -8.68 15.10 -11.48
CA THR A 42 -9.25 16.28 -12.16
C THR A 42 -8.87 16.41 -13.62
N ASP A 43 -7.93 15.58 -14.13
CA ASP A 43 -7.52 15.60 -15.54
C ASP A 43 -8.65 15.03 -16.42
N GLY A 44 -9.05 15.77 -17.46
CA GLY A 44 -10.14 15.40 -18.36
C GLY A 44 -9.86 14.15 -19.22
N ARG A 45 -8.62 13.67 -19.27
CA ARG A 45 -8.24 12.44 -19.98
C ARG A 45 -8.59 11.17 -19.22
N ILE A 46 -8.93 11.28 -17.92
CA ILE A 46 -9.27 10.13 -17.08
C ILE A 46 -10.66 9.61 -17.45
N ARG A 47 -10.75 8.33 -17.76
CA ARG A 47 -12.02 7.62 -17.97
C ARG A 47 -12.42 6.89 -16.71
N PHE A 48 -13.69 6.97 -16.33
CA PHE A 48 -14.19 6.39 -15.08
C PHE A 48 -15.11 5.19 -15.35
N ILE A 49 -14.89 4.13 -14.58
CA ILE A 49 -15.79 2.97 -14.49
C ILE A 49 -16.36 2.99 -13.08
N GLU A 50 -17.65 3.28 -12.97
CA GLU A 50 -18.37 3.21 -11.70
C GLU A 50 -18.95 1.82 -11.54
N ALA A 51 -18.38 1.03 -10.62
CA ALA A 51 -18.82 -0.33 -10.35
C ALA A 51 -18.68 -0.70 -8.87
N ASP A 52 -19.48 -1.67 -8.44
CA ASP A 52 -19.36 -2.31 -7.14
C ASP A 52 -18.33 -3.45 -7.20
N MET A 53 -17.17 -3.22 -6.60
CA MET A 53 -16.13 -4.26 -6.54
C MET A 53 -16.53 -5.49 -5.71
N SER A 54 -17.63 -5.46 -4.97
CA SER A 54 -18.16 -6.63 -4.28
C SER A 54 -18.97 -7.56 -5.17
N SER A 55 -19.28 -7.14 -6.40
CA SER A 55 -20.04 -7.91 -7.40
C SER A 55 -19.19 -8.18 -8.65
N GLU A 56 -18.90 -9.45 -8.92
CA GLU A 56 -18.23 -9.87 -10.15
C GLU A 56 -19.07 -9.54 -11.39
N ASP A 57 -20.40 -9.73 -11.30
CA ASP A 57 -21.31 -9.49 -12.42
C ASP A 57 -21.36 -8.01 -12.80
N ASP A 58 -21.43 -7.11 -11.82
CA ASP A 58 -21.41 -5.66 -12.07
C ASP A 58 -20.08 -5.24 -12.70
N LEU A 59 -18.96 -5.76 -12.20
CA LEU A 59 -17.65 -5.53 -12.78
C LEU A 59 -17.58 -6.01 -14.24
N ALA A 60 -18.03 -7.23 -14.52
CA ALA A 60 -18.01 -7.78 -15.87
C ALA A 60 -18.93 -6.99 -16.82
N GLU A 61 -20.12 -6.57 -16.35
CA GLU A 61 -21.03 -5.73 -17.13
C GLU A 61 -20.40 -4.38 -17.47
N LYS A 62 -19.86 -3.66 -16.47
CA LYS A 62 -19.29 -2.32 -16.66
C LYS A 62 -17.99 -2.30 -17.46
N MET A 63 -17.25 -3.40 -17.48
CA MET A 63 -16.02 -3.53 -18.28
C MET A 63 -16.25 -4.20 -19.63
N ARG A 64 -17.48 -4.62 -19.98
CA ARG A 64 -17.80 -5.27 -21.24
C ARG A 64 -17.45 -4.39 -22.44
N GLY A 65 -16.74 -4.96 -23.41
CA GLY A 65 -16.27 -4.25 -24.60
C GLY A 65 -15.05 -3.37 -24.41
N LEU A 66 -14.59 -3.18 -23.17
CA LEU A 66 -13.32 -2.52 -22.91
C LEU A 66 -12.15 -3.50 -23.06
N ARG A 67 -10.95 -2.96 -23.23
CA ARG A 67 -9.70 -3.75 -23.32
C ARG A 67 -8.62 -3.06 -22.52
N PHE A 68 -7.91 -3.82 -21.70
CA PHE A 68 -6.79 -3.32 -20.89
C PHE A 68 -5.54 -4.13 -21.17
N ASP A 69 -4.42 -3.43 -21.40
CA ASP A 69 -3.08 -4.04 -21.44
C ASP A 69 -2.54 -4.26 -20.04
N TYR A 70 -2.85 -3.32 -19.13
CA TYR A 70 -2.31 -3.28 -17.78
C TYR A 70 -3.39 -3.07 -16.73
N VAL A 71 -3.20 -3.70 -15.58
CA VAL A 71 -4.01 -3.44 -14.39
C VAL A 71 -3.08 -3.13 -13.22
N VAL A 72 -3.36 -2.04 -12.50
CA VAL A 72 -2.74 -1.75 -11.20
C VAL A 72 -3.81 -1.82 -10.12
N HIS A 73 -3.75 -2.86 -9.32
CA HIS A 73 -4.69 -3.07 -8.23
C HIS A 73 -4.13 -2.53 -6.91
N ALA A 74 -4.41 -1.26 -6.65
CA ALA A 74 -4.04 -0.56 -5.42
C ALA A 74 -5.22 -0.34 -4.46
N ALA A 75 -6.42 -0.85 -4.82
CA ALA A 75 -7.58 -0.80 -3.93
C ALA A 75 -7.38 -1.71 -2.71
N GLY A 76 -7.80 -1.21 -1.56
CA GLY A 76 -7.76 -1.96 -0.30
C GLY A 76 -8.08 -1.06 0.88
N VAL A 77 -8.42 -1.67 2.00
CA VAL A 77 -8.61 -1.00 3.29
C VAL A 77 -7.44 -1.30 4.20
N THR A 78 -6.88 -0.27 4.80
CA THR A 78 -5.80 -0.35 5.79
C THR A 78 -6.31 -0.16 7.22
N LYS A 79 -7.56 0.27 7.37
CA LYS A 79 -8.24 0.52 8.64
C LYS A 79 -9.71 0.19 8.49
N SER A 80 -10.29 -0.53 9.44
CA SER A 80 -11.73 -0.76 9.55
C SER A 80 -12.14 -0.96 11.01
N LEU A 81 -13.43 -0.76 11.31
CA LEU A 81 -14.05 -1.09 12.59
C LEU A 81 -14.30 -2.59 12.72
N HIS A 82 -14.57 -3.26 11.60
CA HIS A 82 -14.90 -4.67 11.54
C HIS A 82 -13.76 -5.44 10.88
N ARG A 83 -13.33 -6.53 11.53
CA ARG A 83 -12.23 -7.38 11.01
C ARG A 83 -12.58 -8.02 9.67
N GLU A 84 -13.85 -8.36 9.51
CA GLU A 84 -14.38 -8.97 8.30
C GLU A 84 -14.23 -8.08 7.06
N ASP A 85 -14.23 -6.75 7.24
CA ASP A 85 -14.06 -5.80 6.14
C ASP A 85 -12.71 -5.94 5.45
N PHE A 86 -11.64 -6.23 6.22
CA PHE A 86 -10.32 -6.45 5.62
C PHE A 86 -10.36 -7.62 4.63
N ARG A 87 -10.98 -8.74 5.02
CA ARG A 87 -11.10 -9.90 4.15
C ARG A 87 -12.07 -9.65 3.00
N ARG A 88 -13.22 -9.05 3.30
CA ARG A 88 -14.24 -8.73 2.28
C ARG A 88 -13.68 -7.82 1.20
N VAL A 89 -12.94 -6.76 1.58
CA VAL A 89 -12.42 -5.78 0.63
C VAL A 89 -11.09 -6.23 0.04
N ASN A 90 -10.09 -6.58 0.84
CA ASN A 90 -8.75 -6.86 0.33
C ASN A 90 -8.65 -8.21 -0.39
N VAL A 91 -9.51 -9.18 -0.03
CA VAL A 91 -9.53 -10.49 -0.69
C VAL A 91 -10.72 -10.61 -1.64
N GLY A 92 -11.95 -10.35 -1.15
CA GLY A 92 -13.17 -10.53 -1.92
C GLY A 92 -13.21 -9.65 -3.17
N CYS A 93 -12.97 -8.35 -3.02
CA CYS A 93 -12.95 -7.45 -4.18
C CYS A 93 -11.80 -7.75 -5.16
N THR A 94 -10.65 -8.24 -4.67
CA THR A 94 -9.55 -8.70 -5.53
C THR A 94 -9.99 -9.91 -6.37
N LYS A 95 -10.64 -10.88 -5.74
CA LYS A 95 -11.19 -12.08 -6.42
C LYS A 95 -12.19 -11.70 -7.49
N ASN A 96 -13.17 -10.86 -7.14
CA ASN A 96 -14.21 -10.44 -8.07
C ASN A 96 -13.62 -9.69 -9.28
N LEU A 97 -12.65 -8.80 -9.05
CA LEU A 97 -11.98 -8.08 -10.14
C LEU A 97 -11.26 -9.05 -11.08
N VAL A 98 -10.48 -9.97 -10.55
CA VAL A 98 -9.72 -10.93 -11.36
C VAL A 98 -10.66 -11.88 -12.11
N ASN A 99 -11.69 -12.41 -11.44
CA ASN A 99 -12.68 -13.27 -12.08
C ASN A 99 -13.39 -12.56 -13.23
N ALA A 100 -13.81 -11.29 -13.03
CA ALA A 100 -14.41 -10.48 -14.08
C ALA A 100 -13.46 -10.26 -15.28
N LEU A 101 -12.17 -9.99 -15.01
CA LEU A 101 -11.16 -9.83 -16.06
C LEU A 101 -10.95 -11.14 -16.84
N LEU A 102 -10.88 -12.27 -16.17
CA LEU A 102 -10.74 -13.60 -16.79
C LEU A 102 -11.98 -13.97 -17.60
N ARG A 103 -13.17 -13.76 -17.04
CA ARG A 103 -14.45 -13.99 -17.72
C ARG A 103 -14.61 -13.17 -19.02
N LEU A 104 -14.02 -11.97 -19.05
CA LEU A 104 -14.00 -11.09 -20.22
C LEU A 104 -12.81 -11.36 -21.15
N GLU A 105 -11.99 -12.37 -20.87
CA GLU A 105 -10.81 -12.73 -21.64
C GLU A 105 -9.91 -11.51 -21.91
N MET A 106 -9.65 -10.71 -20.85
CA MET A 106 -8.86 -9.48 -20.98
C MET A 106 -7.42 -9.79 -21.41
N PRO A 107 -6.90 -9.14 -22.46
CA PRO A 107 -5.55 -9.41 -23.01
C PRO A 107 -4.46 -8.77 -22.17
N LEU A 108 -4.40 -9.10 -20.86
CA LEU A 108 -3.49 -8.48 -19.91
C LEU A 108 -2.04 -8.86 -20.20
N ARG A 109 -1.19 -7.84 -20.34
CA ARG A 109 0.26 -8.01 -20.36
C ARG A 109 0.83 -8.09 -18.94
N LYS A 110 0.28 -7.31 -18.00
CA LYS A 110 0.66 -7.32 -16.58
C LYS A 110 -0.50 -6.93 -15.67
N PHE A 111 -0.51 -7.54 -14.51
CA PHE A 111 -1.34 -7.19 -13.36
C PHE A 111 -0.42 -6.90 -12.17
N VAL A 112 -0.32 -5.65 -11.74
CA VAL A 112 0.46 -5.29 -10.54
C VAL A 112 -0.45 -5.23 -9.33
N TYR A 113 -0.18 -6.08 -8.35
CA TYR A 113 -0.86 -6.10 -7.06
C TYR A 113 -0.07 -5.34 -6.02
N LEU A 114 -0.63 -4.25 -5.48
CA LEU A 114 -0.02 -3.50 -4.39
C LEU A 114 -0.33 -4.19 -3.05
N SER A 115 0.63 -4.97 -2.58
CA SER A 115 0.62 -5.63 -1.28
C SER A 115 1.27 -4.75 -0.19
N SER A 116 1.96 -5.34 0.77
CA SER A 116 2.65 -4.65 1.87
C SER A 116 3.69 -5.55 2.52
N LEU A 117 4.74 -4.95 3.10
CA LEU A 117 5.66 -5.66 4.00
C LEU A 117 4.94 -6.26 5.23
N SER A 118 3.78 -5.73 5.61
CA SER A 118 2.96 -6.22 6.73
C SER A 118 2.50 -7.68 6.59
N VAL A 119 2.64 -8.31 5.42
CA VAL A 119 2.37 -9.75 5.22
C VAL A 119 3.34 -10.63 6.01
N PHE A 120 4.51 -10.10 6.40
CA PHE A 120 5.49 -10.86 7.18
C PHE A 120 5.24 -10.81 8.68
N GLY A 121 4.79 -9.68 9.23
CA GLY A 121 4.70 -9.50 10.68
C GLY A 121 6.07 -9.51 11.37
N PRO A 122 6.13 -9.91 12.67
CA PRO A 122 7.35 -9.82 13.47
C PRO A 122 8.32 -10.99 13.19
N VAL A 123 9.05 -10.91 12.10
CA VAL A 123 10.10 -11.87 11.73
C VAL A 123 11.48 -11.26 11.92
N ARG A 124 12.50 -12.07 12.19
CA ARG A 124 13.90 -11.66 12.41
C ARG A 124 14.05 -10.57 13.49
N GLU A 125 13.31 -10.70 14.59
CA GLU A 125 13.34 -9.75 15.72
C GLU A 125 14.45 -10.04 16.75
N GLU A 126 15.37 -10.94 16.46
CA GLU A 126 16.58 -11.18 17.27
C GLU A 126 17.66 -10.15 16.92
N GLN A 127 18.30 -9.59 17.92
CA GLN A 127 19.37 -8.60 17.71
C GLN A 127 20.73 -9.29 17.44
N PRO A 128 21.56 -8.75 16.53
CA PRO A 128 21.28 -7.60 15.66
C PRO A 128 20.23 -7.93 14.60
N TYR A 129 19.30 -7.00 14.33
CA TYR A 129 18.25 -7.21 13.34
C TYR A 129 18.84 -7.40 11.95
N THR A 130 18.30 -8.36 11.20
CA THR A 130 18.67 -8.64 9.82
C THR A 130 17.51 -8.36 8.87
N GLU A 131 17.78 -8.20 7.59
CA GLU A 131 16.77 -7.92 6.58
C GLU A 131 15.81 -9.09 6.42
N ILE A 132 14.52 -8.77 6.32
CA ILE A 132 13.47 -9.71 5.95
C ILE A 132 13.67 -10.04 4.47
N LEU A 133 13.75 -11.32 4.15
CA LEU A 133 13.94 -11.83 2.79
C LEU A 133 12.61 -12.31 2.21
N GLU A 134 12.49 -12.32 0.89
CA GLU A 134 11.31 -12.88 0.20
C GLU A 134 11.09 -14.36 0.50
N THR A 135 12.15 -15.08 0.88
CA THR A 135 12.13 -16.50 1.24
C THR A 135 11.71 -16.75 2.69
N ASP A 136 11.62 -15.73 3.52
CA ASP A 136 11.16 -15.89 4.90
C ASP A 136 9.68 -16.30 4.93
N ARG A 137 9.29 -17.05 5.95
CA ARG A 137 7.91 -17.46 6.13
C ARG A 137 7.05 -16.28 6.62
N PRO A 138 6.01 -15.87 5.89
CA PRO A 138 5.09 -14.84 6.35
C PRO A 138 4.36 -15.24 7.64
N GLN A 139 4.30 -14.32 8.62
CA GLN A 139 3.63 -14.51 9.92
C GLN A 139 2.86 -13.24 10.32
N PRO A 140 1.88 -12.77 9.52
CA PRO A 140 1.18 -11.53 9.79
C PRO A 140 0.40 -11.59 11.11
N ASN A 141 0.55 -10.56 11.92
CA ASN A 141 -0.11 -10.43 13.23
C ASN A 141 -1.17 -9.33 13.26
N THR A 142 -1.46 -8.70 12.11
CA THR A 142 -2.52 -7.70 11.91
C THR A 142 -3.58 -8.24 10.96
N GLU A 143 -4.83 -7.81 11.10
CA GLU A 143 -5.89 -8.22 10.17
C GLU A 143 -5.63 -7.69 8.74
N TYR A 144 -5.04 -6.50 8.64
CA TYR A 144 -4.56 -5.98 7.36
C TYR A 144 -3.52 -6.90 6.72
N GLY A 145 -2.45 -7.24 7.44
CA GLY A 145 -1.38 -8.12 6.92
C GLY A 145 -1.90 -9.50 6.53
N LYS A 146 -2.78 -10.10 7.34
CA LYS A 146 -3.43 -11.39 7.05
C LYS A 146 -4.24 -11.32 5.76
N SER A 147 -5.05 -10.28 5.58
CA SER A 147 -5.89 -10.12 4.39
C SER A 147 -5.05 -9.90 3.12
N LYS A 148 -3.93 -9.16 3.22
CA LYS A 148 -3.00 -8.97 2.10
C LYS A 148 -2.32 -10.29 1.72
N LEU A 149 -1.88 -11.07 2.70
CA LEU A 149 -1.27 -12.39 2.47
C LEU A 149 -2.27 -13.37 1.84
N GLU A 150 -3.52 -13.43 2.35
CA GLU A 150 -4.57 -14.27 1.78
C GLU A 150 -4.84 -13.92 0.30
N ALA A 151 -4.88 -12.63 -0.03
CA ALA A 151 -5.05 -12.19 -1.41
C ALA A 151 -3.85 -12.57 -2.30
N GLU A 152 -2.60 -12.41 -1.80
CA GLU A 152 -1.42 -12.87 -2.54
C GLU A 152 -1.46 -14.37 -2.82
N GLN A 153 -1.74 -15.19 -1.82
CA GLN A 153 -1.81 -16.64 -1.95
C GLN A 153 -2.88 -17.07 -2.97
N TRP A 154 -4.03 -16.40 -2.96
CA TRP A 154 -5.07 -16.67 -3.95
C TRP A 154 -4.63 -16.28 -5.37
N LEU A 155 -4.00 -15.12 -5.54
CA LEU A 155 -3.47 -14.68 -6.83
C LEU A 155 -2.34 -15.59 -7.34
N GLU A 156 -1.51 -16.13 -6.45
CA GLU A 156 -0.49 -17.13 -6.81
C GLU A 156 -1.13 -18.43 -7.32
N GLY A 157 -2.26 -18.84 -6.73
CA GLY A 157 -3.04 -19.97 -7.25
C GLY A 157 -3.52 -19.76 -8.68
N MET A 158 -3.85 -18.52 -9.06
CA MET A 158 -4.25 -18.19 -10.42
C MET A 158 -3.10 -18.28 -11.44
N LEU A 159 -1.85 -18.11 -11.02
CA LEU A 159 -0.67 -18.34 -11.87
C LEU A 159 -0.48 -19.83 -12.24
N GLN A 160 -0.85 -20.72 -11.33
CA GLN A 160 -0.60 -22.16 -11.46
C GLN A 160 -1.70 -22.88 -12.25
N THR A 161 -2.91 -22.33 -12.28
CA THR A 161 -4.08 -22.99 -12.86
C THR A 161 -3.90 -23.31 -14.36
N ASP A 162 -3.07 -22.51 -15.07
CA ASP A 162 -2.85 -22.68 -16.51
C ASP A 162 -1.66 -23.59 -16.89
N ARG A 163 -0.78 -23.95 -15.96
CA ARG A 163 0.37 -24.82 -16.28
C ARG A 163 0.01 -26.29 -16.45
N ASN A 164 -1.15 -26.69 -15.95
CA ASN A 164 -1.59 -28.09 -15.95
C ASN A 164 -2.73 -28.38 -16.96
N THR A 165 -3.20 -27.40 -17.73
CA THR A 165 -4.17 -27.61 -18.79
C THR A 165 -3.43 -27.99 -20.07
N PRO A 166 -3.66 -29.16 -20.68
CA PRO A 166 -3.03 -29.51 -21.97
C PRO A 166 -3.36 -28.45 -23.01
N ALA A 167 -2.36 -28.00 -23.75
CA ALA A 167 -2.50 -27.04 -24.84
C ALA A 167 -3.42 -27.61 -25.94
N GLY A 168 -4.71 -27.48 -25.72
CA GLY A 168 -5.77 -27.82 -26.65
C GLY A 168 -6.83 -26.74 -26.62
N ASN A 169 -6.85 -25.94 -27.68
CA ASN A 169 -7.84 -24.92 -27.97
C ASN A 169 -7.82 -23.67 -27.07
N GLY A 170 -6.82 -22.78 -27.28
CA GLY A 170 -6.91 -21.38 -26.83
C GLY A 170 -6.97 -21.17 -25.31
N ALA A 171 -6.27 -22.00 -24.54
CA ALA A 171 -6.18 -21.84 -23.08
C ALA A 171 -5.62 -20.45 -22.77
N ALA A 172 -6.41 -19.64 -22.06
CA ALA A 172 -6.02 -18.32 -21.61
C ALA A 172 -4.74 -18.42 -20.78
N ALA A 173 -3.72 -17.66 -21.15
CA ALA A 173 -2.49 -17.56 -20.36
C ALA A 173 -2.84 -17.09 -18.94
N GLY A 174 -2.22 -17.69 -17.90
CA GLY A 174 -2.49 -17.35 -16.50
C GLY A 174 -2.34 -15.87 -16.21
N LEU A 175 -2.94 -15.43 -15.12
CA LEU A 175 -2.91 -14.03 -14.72
C LEU A 175 -1.43 -13.57 -14.54
N PRO A 176 -0.92 -12.60 -15.35
CA PRO A 176 0.48 -12.18 -15.30
C PRO A 176 0.73 -11.22 -14.11
N VAL A 177 0.49 -11.71 -12.87
CA VAL A 177 0.56 -10.89 -11.67
C VAL A 177 1.98 -10.71 -11.15
N VAL A 178 2.30 -9.47 -10.76
CA VAL A 178 3.53 -9.07 -10.05
C VAL A 178 3.12 -8.42 -8.73
N PHE A 179 3.81 -8.79 -7.64
CA PHE A 179 3.49 -8.32 -6.31
C PHE A 179 4.51 -7.27 -5.85
N LEU A 180 4.02 -6.13 -5.38
CA LEU A 180 4.86 -5.12 -4.75
C LEU A 180 4.52 -5.01 -3.26
N ARG A 181 5.53 -5.11 -2.41
CA ARG A 181 5.43 -5.11 -0.94
C ARG A 181 6.15 -3.90 -0.36
N PRO A 182 5.57 -2.70 -0.48
CA PRO A 182 6.18 -1.51 0.12
C PRO A 182 6.18 -1.60 1.64
N THR A 183 7.17 -0.95 2.25
CA THR A 183 7.26 -0.66 3.68
C THR A 183 6.36 0.54 4.03
N GLY A 184 6.69 1.33 5.06
CA GLY A 184 5.94 2.54 5.43
C GLY A 184 5.98 3.59 4.31
N VAL A 185 4.89 3.69 3.53
CA VAL A 185 4.77 4.66 2.44
C VAL A 185 4.36 6.01 2.99
N TYR A 186 5.10 7.06 2.65
CA TYR A 186 4.82 8.44 3.06
C TYR A 186 4.93 9.40 1.87
N GLY A 187 4.38 10.62 2.06
CA GLY A 187 4.40 11.66 1.03
C GLY A 187 3.21 12.62 1.13
N PRO A 188 3.07 13.54 0.17
CA PRO A 188 1.92 14.41 0.04
C PRO A 188 0.59 13.63 0.02
N ARG A 189 -0.47 14.20 0.60
CA ARG A 189 -1.83 13.60 0.71
C ARG A 189 -1.94 12.46 1.74
N GLU A 190 -0.86 11.99 2.37
CA GLU A 190 -0.88 10.96 3.40
C GLU A 190 -1.35 11.55 4.74
N ARG A 191 -2.25 10.82 5.44
CA ARG A 191 -2.93 11.35 6.63
C ARG A 191 -2.32 10.97 7.96
N ASP A 192 -1.68 9.82 8.09
CA ASP A 192 -1.12 9.36 9.37
C ASP A 192 0.12 10.19 9.72
N TYR A 193 1.01 10.41 8.76
CA TYR A 193 2.17 11.29 8.96
C TYR A 193 1.78 12.78 9.05
N PHE A 194 0.68 13.18 8.40
CA PHE A 194 0.10 14.50 8.62
C PHE A 194 -0.35 14.69 10.07
N LEU A 195 -1.02 13.70 10.69
CA LEU A 195 -1.42 13.78 12.10
C LEU A 195 -0.19 13.86 13.02
N MET A 196 0.89 13.14 12.71
CA MET A 196 2.16 13.28 13.42
C MET A 196 2.72 14.70 13.30
N ALA A 197 2.77 15.26 12.09
CA ALA A 197 3.24 16.63 11.86
C ALA A 197 2.39 17.66 12.61
N LYS A 198 1.07 17.50 12.64
CA LYS A 198 0.15 18.33 13.39
C LYS A 198 0.39 18.26 14.90
N SER A 199 0.66 17.06 15.43
CA SER A 199 1.00 16.86 16.84
C SER A 199 2.32 17.54 17.21
N ILE A 200 3.34 17.40 16.35
CA ILE A 200 4.64 18.06 16.55
C ILE A 200 4.52 19.59 16.48
N LYS A 201 3.72 20.11 15.54
CA LYS A 201 3.39 21.54 15.46
C LYS A 201 2.71 22.03 16.74
N ALA A 202 1.91 21.18 17.39
CA ALA A 202 1.29 21.42 18.69
C ALA A 202 2.19 21.03 19.88
N HIS A 203 3.50 21.01 19.67
CA HIS A 203 4.53 20.78 20.68
C HIS A 203 4.54 19.39 21.34
N THR A 204 3.91 18.37 20.71
CA THR A 204 3.87 17.03 21.28
C THR A 204 4.31 15.99 20.26
N ASP A 205 5.27 15.13 20.67
CA ASP A 205 5.71 13.96 19.92
C ASP A 205 5.42 12.70 20.72
N PHE A 206 4.74 11.73 20.09
CA PHE A 206 4.40 10.46 20.71
C PHE A 206 5.30 9.34 20.20
N ALA A 207 6.10 8.76 21.08
CA ALA A 207 6.92 7.59 20.83
C ALA A 207 6.36 6.36 21.55
N VAL A 208 6.69 5.16 21.07
CA VAL A 208 6.20 3.90 21.63
C VAL A 208 7.34 2.96 21.95
N GLY A 209 7.35 2.47 23.18
CA GLY A 209 8.34 1.53 23.68
C GLY A 209 9.72 2.14 23.89
N TYR A 210 10.55 1.41 24.63
CA TYR A 210 11.90 1.86 25.00
C TYR A 210 13.01 1.06 24.31
N LYS A 211 12.63 -0.01 23.60
CA LYS A 211 13.61 -0.84 22.91
C LYS A 211 13.84 -0.33 21.50
N PRO A 212 15.05 -0.47 20.94
CA PRO A 212 15.36 -0.06 19.58
C PRO A 212 14.43 -0.70 18.56
N GLN A 213 14.11 0.05 17.51
CA GLN A 213 13.38 -0.42 16.33
C GLN A 213 14.14 0.02 15.09
N ASP A 214 14.30 -0.90 14.16
CA ASP A 214 14.80 -0.63 12.82
C ASP A 214 13.61 -0.50 11.87
N ILE A 215 13.42 0.71 11.36
CA ILE A 215 12.28 1.06 10.49
C ILE A 215 12.81 1.44 9.11
N THR A 216 12.08 1.03 8.08
CA THR A 216 12.32 1.44 6.70
C THR A 216 11.12 2.21 6.16
N PHE A 217 11.39 3.12 5.23
CA PHE A 217 10.37 3.95 4.60
C PHE A 217 10.53 3.91 3.08
N VAL A 218 9.49 4.33 2.37
CA VAL A 218 9.55 4.58 0.94
C VAL A 218 8.67 5.78 0.58
N TYR A 219 9.22 6.69 -0.19
CA TYR A 219 8.47 7.85 -0.67
C TYR A 219 7.47 7.43 -1.75
N VAL A 220 6.29 8.05 -1.76
CA VAL A 220 5.19 7.66 -2.65
C VAL A 220 5.57 7.65 -4.13
N LEU A 221 6.40 8.57 -4.58
CA LEU A 221 6.83 8.61 -6.00
C LEU A 221 7.78 7.46 -6.35
N ASP A 222 8.57 6.96 -5.39
CA ASP A 222 9.39 5.76 -5.61
C ASP A 222 8.53 4.49 -5.70
N VAL A 223 7.43 4.42 -4.91
CA VAL A 223 6.44 3.33 -5.08
C VAL A 223 5.81 3.38 -6.46
N VAL A 224 5.44 4.58 -6.94
CA VAL A 224 4.89 4.77 -8.28
C VAL A 224 5.92 4.36 -9.35
N GLN A 225 7.18 4.78 -9.23
CA GLN A 225 8.26 4.34 -10.11
C GLN A 225 8.33 2.80 -10.16
N ALA A 226 8.34 2.13 -9.00
CA ALA A 226 8.42 0.68 -8.93
C ALA A 226 7.21 -0.01 -9.58
N ILE A 227 6.01 0.57 -9.48
CA ILE A 227 4.80 0.05 -10.15
C ILE A 227 5.01 0.05 -11.68
N PHE A 228 5.46 1.14 -12.26
CA PHE A 228 5.69 1.20 -13.71
C PHE A 228 6.85 0.34 -14.16
N LEU A 229 7.92 0.22 -13.38
CA LEU A 229 8.99 -0.74 -13.64
C LEU A 229 8.47 -2.19 -13.60
N ALA A 230 7.58 -2.51 -12.67
CA ALA A 230 6.96 -3.84 -12.58
C ALA A 230 6.04 -4.12 -13.79
N LEU A 231 5.31 -3.12 -14.30
CA LEU A 231 4.53 -3.24 -15.54
C LEU A 231 5.44 -3.55 -16.75
N GLU A 232 6.61 -2.93 -16.81
CA GLU A 232 7.55 -3.08 -17.93
C GLU A 232 8.37 -4.37 -17.84
N LYS A 233 9.00 -4.64 -16.69
CA LYS A 233 10.06 -5.64 -16.51
C LYS A 233 9.67 -6.77 -15.57
N GLY A 234 8.65 -6.62 -14.72
CA GLY A 234 8.30 -7.59 -13.69
C GLY A 234 7.96 -8.96 -14.28
N ALA A 235 8.59 -10.03 -13.79
CA ALA A 235 8.22 -11.38 -14.18
C ALA A 235 6.96 -11.84 -13.41
N PRO A 236 6.02 -12.54 -14.07
CA PRO A 236 4.82 -13.07 -13.40
C PRO A 236 5.19 -13.94 -12.19
N GLY A 237 4.48 -13.75 -11.08
CA GLY A 237 4.70 -14.47 -9.83
C GLY A 237 5.79 -13.88 -8.93
N ARG A 238 6.59 -12.93 -9.43
CA ARG A 238 7.64 -12.30 -8.61
C ARG A 238 7.05 -11.32 -7.59
N LYS A 239 7.70 -11.25 -6.44
CA LYS A 239 7.37 -10.41 -5.30
C LYS A 239 8.55 -9.51 -5.02
N TYR A 240 8.33 -8.23 -4.77
CA TYR A 240 9.41 -7.27 -4.54
C TYR A 240 9.11 -6.40 -3.33
N PHE A 241 10.07 -6.34 -2.40
CA PHE A 241 10.04 -5.33 -1.35
C PHE A 241 10.46 -3.97 -1.88
N LEU A 242 9.86 -2.93 -1.32
CA LEU A 242 10.17 -1.55 -1.68
C LEU A 242 10.45 -0.73 -0.42
N SER A 243 11.66 -0.18 -0.33
CA SER A 243 12.07 0.84 0.64
C SER A 243 13.04 1.80 -0.04
N ASP A 244 13.47 2.84 0.67
CA ASP A 244 14.54 3.74 0.20
C ASP A 244 15.95 3.14 0.34
N GLY A 245 16.06 1.90 0.83
CA GLY A 245 17.30 1.17 1.01
C GLY A 245 18.07 1.57 2.26
N GLN A 246 17.52 2.44 3.11
CA GLN A 246 18.13 2.83 4.38
C GLN A 246 17.32 2.29 5.56
N VAL A 247 18.00 2.23 6.72
CA VAL A 247 17.40 1.81 7.99
C VAL A 247 17.43 2.96 8.96
N TYR A 248 16.30 3.24 9.58
CA TYR A 248 16.12 4.38 10.45
C TYR A 248 15.70 3.96 11.86
N ARG A 249 16.10 4.75 12.86
CA ARG A 249 15.54 4.63 14.21
C ARG A 249 14.10 5.15 14.23
N SER A 250 13.30 4.67 15.18
CA SER A 250 11.89 5.06 15.31
C SER A 250 11.65 6.57 15.48
N SER A 251 12.64 7.32 15.98
CA SER A 251 12.54 8.78 16.13
C SER A 251 12.88 9.57 14.86
N ALA A 252 13.56 8.96 13.89
CA ALA A 252 14.12 9.69 12.74
C ALA A 252 13.06 10.50 11.98
N PHE A 253 11.88 9.92 11.79
CA PHE A 253 10.80 10.59 11.05
C PHE A 253 10.27 11.82 11.80
N SER A 254 10.03 11.72 13.11
CA SER A 254 9.56 12.83 13.94
C SER A 254 10.62 13.92 14.10
N ASP A 255 11.90 13.55 14.23
CA ASP A 255 13.01 14.50 14.31
C ASP A 255 13.12 15.33 13.01
N LEU A 256 12.94 14.70 11.85
CA LEU A 256 12.93 15.37 10.55
C LEU A 256 11.70 16.29 10.39
N ILE A 257 10.51 15.84 10.77
CA ILE A 257 9.31 16.71 10.76
C ILE A 257 9.56 17.96 11.61
N ARG A 258 10.10 17.79 12.82
CA ARG A 258 10.42 18.92 13.71
C ARG A 258 11.35 19.92 13.02
N ARG A 259 12.42 19.44 12.39
CA ARG A 259 13.36 20.29 11.64
C ARG A 259 12.64 21.09 10.56
N GLU A 260 11.79 20.46 9.75
CA GLU A 260 11.07 21.12 8.66
C GLU A 260 9.97 22.07 9.15
N LEU A 261 9.53 21.96 10.40
CA LEU A 261 8.61 22.89 11.06
C LEU A 261 9.33 24.07 11.72
N GLY A 262 10.67 24.19 11.59
CA GLY A 262 11.45 25.29 12.18
C GLY A 262 11.92 25.01 13.61
N ASN A 263 12.08 23.76 13.97
CA ASN A 263 12.54 23.30 15.29
C ASN A 263 11.70 23.85 16.47
N PRO A 264 10.35 23.72 16.47
CA PRO A 264 9.58 24.13 17.63
C PRO A 264 10.05 23.36 18.87
N TRP A 265 9.94 23.97 20.05
CA TRP A 265 10.09 23.20 21.29
C TRP A 265 9.01 22.12 21.36
N TRP A 266 9.33 20.97 21.93
CA TRP A 266 8.36 19.89 22.07
C TRP A 266 8.61 19.05 23.30
N ILE A 267 7.59 18.31 23.71
CA ILE A 267 7.71 17.27 24.72
C ILE A 267 7.52 15.91 24.01
N ARG A 268 8.55 15.05 24.10
CA ARG A 268 8.44 13.67 23.64
C ARG A 268 7.85 12.80 24.74
N ILE A 269 6.68 12.25 24.51
CA ILE A 269 5.98 11.35 25.41
C ILE A 269 6.19 9.92 24.90
N THR A 270 6.97 9.12 25.65
CA THR A 270 7.19 7.71 25.31
C THR A 270 6.24 6.83 26.10
N ALA A 271 5.28 6.22 25.41
CA ALA A 271 4.33 5.31 26.03
C ALA A 271 4.92 3.89 26.14
N PRO A 272 4.91 3.26 27.34
CA PRO A 272 5.26 1.86 27.45
C PRO A 272 4.22 0.98 26.73
N LEU A 273 4.64 -0.19 26.23
CA LEU A 273 3.79 -1.06 25.41
C LEU A 273 2.49 -1.50 26.13
N TRP A 274 2.52 -1.68 27.45
CA TRP A 274 1.32 -2.03 28.21
C TRP A 274 0.28 -0.90 28.19
N LEU A 275 0.72 0.35 28.28
CA LEU A 275 -0.17 1.52 28.21
C LEU A 275 -0.74 1.68 26.79
N LEU A 276 0.10 1.50 25.76
CA LEU A 276 -0.37 1.51 24.38
C LEU A 276 -1.45 0.45 24.16
N ARG A 277 -1.30 -0.75 24.73
CA ARG A 277 -2.30 -1.81 24.62
C ARG A 277 -3.67 -1.40 25.23
N ILE A 278 -3.65 -0.73 26.38
CA ILE A 278 -4.88 -0.21 27.00
C ILE A 278 -5.51 0.87 26.11
N ILE A 279 -4.70 1.84 25.63
CA ILE A 279 -5.19 2.93 24.79
C ILE A 279 -5.80 2.38 23.49
N THR A 280 -5.15 1.43 22.82
CA THR A 280 -5.66 0.85 21.57
C THR A 280 -6.93 0.02 21.80
N PHE A 281 -7.02 -0.69 22.91
CA PHE A 281 -8.23 -1.41 23.29
C PHE A 281 -9.41 -0.46 23.58
N CYS A 282 -9.18 0.59 24.36
CA CYS A 282 -10.19 1.61 24.61
C CYS A 282 -10.59 2.36 23.32
N GLY A 283 -9.61 2.67 22.48
CA GLY A 283 -9.84 3.29 21.17
C GLY A 283 -10.73 2.44 20.26
N GLU A 284 -10.49 1.13 20.21
CA GLU A 284 -11.32 0.20 19.44
C GLU A 284 -12.74 0.12 20.00
N TYR A 285 -12.89 0.07 21.34
CA TYR A 285 -14.19 0.04 22.01
C TYR A 285 -15.01 1.33 21.73
N VAL A 286 -14.39 2.50 21.89
CA VAL A 286 -15.01 3.79 21.57
C VAL A 286 -15.37 3.86 20.09
N GLY A 287 -14.50 3.38 19.19
CA GLY A 287 -14.75 3.31 17.77
C GLY A 287 -16.01 2.50 17.43
N ARG A 288 -16.20 1.35 18.09
CA ARG A 288 -17.40 0.51 17.90
C ARG A 288 -18.68 1.21 18.38
N ILE A 289 -18.62 1.95 19.50
CA ILE A 289 -19.79 2.69 20.02
C ILE A 289 -20.14 3.87 19.11
N THR A 290 -19.12 4.62 18.64
CA THR A 290 -19.32 5.84 17.87
C THR A 290 -19.49 5.61 16.37
N GLY A 291 -19.27 4.38 15.89
CA GLY A 291 -19.28 4.07 14.46
C GLY A 291 -18.11 4.70 13.67
N LYS A 292 -17.06 5.21 14.35
CA LYS A 292 -15.93 5.89 13.71
C LYS A 292 -14.64 5.09 13.87
N VAL A 293 -13.90 4.96 12.77
CA VAL A 293 -12.58 4.31 12.81
C VAL A 293 -11.61 5.19 13.59
N THR A 294 -11.04 4.63 14.66
CA THR A 294 -10.04 5.32 15.48
C THR A 294 -8.63 5.14 14.90
N ALA A 295 -7.77 6.15 15.09
CA ALA A 295 -6.38 6.09 14.65
C ALA A 295 -5.58 5.02 15.41
N LEU A 296 -5.95 4.74 16.68
CA LEU A 296 -5.32 3.76 17.56
C LEU A 296 -6.27 2.58 17.77
N ASN A 297 -5.94 1.46 17.17
CA ASN A 297 -6.66 0.19 17.26
C ASN A 297 -5.66 -0.98 17.50
N ASN A 298 -6.15 -2.19 17.61
CA ASN A 298 -5.34 -3.37 17.89
C ASN A 298 -4.28 -3.63 16.77
N ASP A 299 -4.62 -3.44 15.50
CA ASP A 299 -3.66 -3.59 14.40
C ASP A 299 -2.51 -2.57 14.55
N LYS A 300 -2.83 -1.32 14.94
CA LYS A 300 -1.81 -0.30 15.18
C LYS A 300 -0.89 -0.65 16.35
N TYR A 301 -1.44 -1.29 17.42
CA TYR A 301 -0.61 -1.82 18.51
C TYR A 301 0.43 -2.83 18.01
N HIS A 302 0.02 -3.78 17.17
CA HIS A 302 0.93 -4.80 16.63
C HIS A 302 2.00 -4.19 15.73
N ILE A 303 1.63 -3.23 14.85
CA ILE A 303 2.56 -2.49 13.99
C ILE A 303 3.60 -1.72 14.84
N MET A 304 3.15 -0.98 15.86
CA MET A 304 4.02 -0.16 16.70
C MET A 304 4.91 -0.99 17.65
N LYS A 305 4.48 -2.20 18.00
CA LYS A 305 5.25 -3.13 18.82
C LYS A 305 6.36 -3.80 18.04
N GLN A 306 6.18 -4.04 16.73
CA GLN A 306 7.16 -4.73 15.88
C GLN A 306 8.45 -3.93 15.81
N ARG A 307 9.59 -4.64 15.91
CA ARG A 307 10.90 -4.01 16.05
C ARG A 307 11.70 -3.98 14.78
N ASN A 308 11.52 -4.99 13.94
CA ASN A 308 12.25 -5.13 12.69
C ASN A 308 11.32 -4.91 11.49
N TRP A 309 11.62 -3.85 10.74
CA TRP A 309 10.97 -3.53 9.47
C TRP A 309 11.99 -3.41 8.32
N ARG A 310 13.20 -3.98 8.52
CA ARG A 310 14.21 -4.04 7.46
C ARG A 310 13.75 -5.03 6.41
N CYS A 311 13.93 -4.70 5.13
CA CYS A 311 13.61 -5.60 4.03
C CYS A 311 14.67 -5.52 2.93
N ASP A 312 14.96 -6.66 2.31
CA ASP A 312 15.91 -6.74 1.19
C ASP A 312 15.25 -6.25 -0.11
N ILE A 313 15.69 -5.10 -0.61
CA ILE A 313 15.26 -4.56 -1.91
C ILE A 313 16.18 -4.98 -3.07
N GLY A 314 17.16 -5.84 -2.81
CA GLY A 314 18.11 -6.34 -3.82
C GLY A 314 17.43 -6.94 -5.05
N PRO A 315 16.43 -7.83 -4.91
CA PRO A 315 15.66 -8.33 -6.05
C PRO A 315 14.99 -7.24 -6.88
N ALA A 316 14.35 -6.24 -6.24
CA ALA A 316 13.75 -5.12 -6.96
C ALA A 316 14.79 -4.31 -7.74
N ARG A 317 15.98 -4.10 -7.17
CA ARG A 317 17.09 -3.42 -7.86
C ARG A 317 17.58 -4.21 -9.07
N ARG A 318 17.87 -5.49 -8.89
CA ARG A 318 18.45 -6.31 -9.95
C ARG A 318 17.48 -6.61 -11.09
N GLU A 319 16.23 -6.91 -10.77
CA GLU A 319 15.27 -7.42 -11.76
C GLU A 319 14.42 -6.31 -12.38
N LEU A 320 14.03 -5.31 -11.60
CA LEU A 320 13.25 -4.17 -12.10
C LEU A 320 14.13 -2.97 -12.48
N GLY A 321 15.35 -2.88 -11.94
CA GLY A 321 16.15 -1.66 -11.99
C GLY A 321 15.58 -0.58 -11.07
N PHE A 322 14.98 -0.98 -9.93
CA PHE A 322 14.42 -0.06 -8.96
C PHE A 322 15.53 0.68 -8.22
N GLU A 323 15.60 1.99 -8.41
CA GLU A 323 16.51 2.89 -7.68
C GLU A 323 15.67 3.96 -7.00
N PRO A 324 15.50 3.88 -5.66
CA PRO A 324 14.77 4.89 -4.91
C PRO A 324 15.49 6.24 -5.01
N LYS A 325 14.75 7.27 -5.41
CA LYS A 325 15.30 8.62 -5.64
C LYS A 325 15.23 9.50 -4.41
N PHE A 326 14.32 9.21 -3.49
CA PHE A 326 14.06 10.04 -2.34
C PHE A 326 14.47 9.34 -1.05
N GLN A 327 15.50 9.87 -0.40
CA GLN A 327 15.83 9.48 0.97
C GLN A 327 14.87 10.16 1.95
N LEU A 328 14.80 9.64 3.18
CA LEU A 328 13.82 10.06 4.18
C LEU A 328 13.83 11.57 4.45
N ASP A 329 15.00 12.20 4.53
CA ASP A 329 15.12 13.63 4.82
C ASP A 329 14.55 14.51 3.70
N GLU A 330 14.85 14.20 2.45
CA GLU A 330 14.29 14.91 1.31
C GLU A 330 12.79 14.67 1.17
N GLY A 331 12.34 13.42 1.29
CA GLY A 331 10.92 13.07 1.18
C GLY A 331 10.08 13.74 2.27
N VAL A 332 10.57 13.81 3.52
CA VAL A 332 9.89 14.52 4.62
C VAL A 332 9.84 16.02 4.32
N ARG A 333 10.94 16.62 3.85
CA ARG A 333 10.99 18.03 3.45
C ARG A 333 9.92 18.36 2.40
N LEU A 334 9.82 17.56 1.34
CA LEU A 334 8.82 17.73 0.29
C LEU A 334 7.39 17.54 0.82
N THR A 335 7.18 16.56 1.69
CA THR A 335 5.90 16.27 2.31
C THR A 335 5.42 17.42 3.18
N ILE A 336 6.26 17.94 4.07
CA ILE A 336 5.91 19.05 4.97
C ILE A 336 5.70 20.34 4.19
N ARG A 337 6.51 20.60 3.15
CA ARG A 337 6.27 21.73 2.24
C ARG A 337 4.88 21.64 1.62
N TRP A 338 4.53 20.47 1.06
CA TRP A 338 3.22 20.27 0.45
C TRP A 338 2.07 20.48 1.44
N TYR A 339 2.20 20.00 2.71
CA TYR A 339 1.19 20.21 3.73
C TYR A 339 0.98 21.70 4.03
N LYS A 340 2.07 22.49 4.07
CA LYS A 340 2.00 23.96 4.26
C LYS A 340 1.33 24.64 3.08
N GLU A 341 1.77 24.36 1.86
CA GLU A 341 1.25 24.99 0.63
C GLU A 341 -0.21 24.66 0.35
N ASN A 342 -0.70 23.50 0.79
CA ASN A 342 -2.09 23.07 0.60
C ASN A 342 -3.00 23.29 1.82
N GLY A 343 -2.54 24.07 2.81
CA GLY A 343 -3.34 24.46 3.98
C GLY A 343 -3.68 23.31 4.93
N TRP A 344 -2.84 22.26 4.95
CA TRP A 344 -3.00 21.16 5.90
C TRP A 344 -2.32 21.50 7.25
N LEU A 345 -1.21 22.27 7.24
CA LEU A 345 -0.43 22.70 8.41
C LEU A 345 -0.44 24.21 8.58
#